data_8af11be8fe400e5c347d956feb02b2a3
#
_entry.id   8af11be8fe400e5c347d956feb02b2a3
#
_cell.length_a   1.000
_cell.length_b   1.000
_cell.length_c   1.000
_cell.angle_alpha   90.00
_cell.angle_beta   90.00
_cell.angle_gamma   90.00
#
_symmetry.space_group_name_H-M   'P 1'
#
loop_
_entity.id
_entity.type
_entity.pdbx_description
1 polymer ?
#
loop_
_entity_poly.entity_id
_entity_poly.type
_entity_poly.pdbx_seq_one_letter_code
_entity_poly.pdbx_strand_id
1 'polypeptide(L)'
;MFVNKAGERQAVRYQMIPEKIVHLDKAEAAKKAPDFLMEELPARLKQGPVTFRFKAQLAAAGDSTRDPSKPWPDDRKLVELGVLTIDKAVTNSEEAQKKLLFLPGQLTDGIEQSDDPMIDVRNGAYAISFSRRNP
;
A
#
# COMPACT_ATOMS: atom_id res chain seq x y z
N MET A 1 5.43 2.07 -12.79
CA MET A 1 6.65 2.44 -13.53
C MET A 1 7.07 3.83 -13.11
N PHE A 2 8.31 4.03 -12.69
CA PHE A 2 8.88 5.37 -12.56
C PHE A 2 9.42 5.82 -13.91
N VAL A 3 9.21 7.08 -14.24
CA VAL A 3 9.67 7.68 -15.49
C VAL A 3 10.44 8.95 -15.15
N ASN A 4 11.69 9.02 -15.56
CA ASN A 4 12.52 10.20 -15.32
C ASN A 4 12.33 11.27 -16.42
N LYS A 5 12.97 12.42 -16.27
CA LYS A 5 12.88 13.54 -17.24
C LYS A 5 13.42 13.18 -18.63
N ALA A 6 14.27 12.17 -18.74
CA ALA A 6 14.79 11.66 -20.03
C ALA A 6 13.85 10.63 -20.69
N GLY A 7 12.74 10.28 -20.03
CA GLY A 7 11.80 9.26 -20.50
C GLY A 7 12.24 7.82 -20.18
N GLU A 8 13.29 7.63 -19.41
CA GLU A 8 13.73 6.29 -19.00
C GLU A 8 12.74 5.73 -17.97
N ARG A 9 12.38 4.45 -18.15
CA ARG A 9 11.35 3.76 -17.36
C ARG A 9 11.98 2.70 -16.47
N GLN A 10 11.59 2.71 -15.19
CA GLN A 10 11.99 1.72 -14.20
C GLN A 10 10.77 1.11 -13.54
N ALA A 11 10.57 -0.20 -13.70
CA ALA A 11 9.54 -0.91 -12.96
C ALA A 11 9.92 -0.98 -11.47
N VAL A 12 8.92 -0.73 -10.61
CA VAL A 12 9.11 -0.75 -9.16
C VAL A 12 7.96 -1.44 -8.46
N ARG A 13 8.24 -2.02 -7.28
CA ARG A 13 7.24 -2.45 -6.30
C ARG A 13 7.44 -1.70 -5.01
N TYR A 14 6.36 -1.19 -4.45
CA TYR A 14 6.42 -0.49 -3.18
C TYR A 14 6.47 -1.45 -2.00
N GLN A 15 7.23 -1.07 -1.00
CA GLN A 15 7.30 -1.76 0.30
C GLN A 15 7.10 -0.74 1.42
N MET A 16 6.20 -1.06 2.33
CA MET A 16 5.97 -0.32 3.56
C MET A 16 6.52 -1.15 4.72
N ILE A 17 7.68 -0.77 5.24
CA ILE A 17 8.40 -1.52 6.26
C ILE A 17 8.20 -0.80 7.61
N PRO A 18 7.50 -1.42 8.59
CA PRO A 18 7.32 -0.80 9.89
C PRO A 18 8.66 -0.66 10.60
N GLU A 19 8.92 0.49 11.24
CA GLU A 19 10.15 0.69 12.01
C GLU A 19 10.17 -0.20 13.27
N LYS A 20 9.01 -0.43 13.88
CA LYS A 20 8.86 -1.35 15.01
C LYS A 20 8.02 -2.54 14.60
N ILE A 21 8.66 -3.69 14.50
CA ILE A 21 8.00 -4.95 14.19
C ILE A 21 7.61 -5.63 15.50
N VAL A 22 6.32 -5.96 15.64
CA VAL A 22 5.78 -6.73 16.76
C VAL A 22 5.07 -7.94 16.18
N HIS A 23 5.48 -9.12 16.60
CA HIS A 23 4.86 -10.37 16.18
C HIS A 23 3.97 -10.91 17.29
N LEU A 24 2.78 -11.38 16.91
CA LEU A 24 1.96 -12.25 17.74
C LEU A 24 2.30 -13.69 17.39
N ASP A 25 2.38 -14.55 18.40
CA ASP A 25 2.44 -15.98 18.13
C ASP A 25 1.09 -16.49 17.60
N LYS A 26 1.10 -17.70 17.00
CA LYS A 26 -0.10 -18.28 16.39
C LYS A 26 -1.24 -18.50 17.38
N ALA A 27 -0.93 -18.87 18.61
CA ALA A 27 -1.92 -19.16 19.63
C ALA A 27 -2.55 -17.86 20.17
N GLU A 28 -1.78 -16.78 20.28
CA GLU A 28 -2.29 -15.45 20.63
C GLU A 28 -3.12 -14.86 19.51
N ALA A 29 -2.66 -14.96 18.25
CA ALA A 29 -3.41 -14.48 17.10
C ALA A 29 -4.77 -15.18 16.96
N ALA A 30 -4.84 -16.49 17.20
CA ALA A 30 -6.08 -17.28 17.13
C ALA A 30 -7.13 -16.89 18.20
N LYS A 31 -6.71 -16.25 19.29
CA LYS A 31 -7.63 -15.76 20.35
C LYS A 31 -8.18 -14.37 20.09
N LYS A 32 -7.65 -13.65 19.10
CA LYS A 32 -8.10 -12.30 18.78
C LYS A 32 -9.41 -12.34 18.00
N ALA A 33 -10.22 -11.30 18.17
CA ALA A 33 -11.39 -11.09 17.33
C ALA A 33 -10.97 -10.94 15.84
N PRO A 34 -11.80 -11.31 14.85
CA PRO A 34 -11.45 -11.22 13.44
C PRO A 34 -11.08 -9.81 12.98
N ASP A 35 -11.59 -8.79 13.65
CA ASP A 35 -11.43 -7.36 13.36
C ASP A 35 -10.49 -6.64 14.32
N PHE A 36 -9.73 -7.35 15.15
CA PHE A 36 -8.90 -6.76 16.20
C PHE A 36 -7.94 -5.66 15.72
N LEU A 37 -7.51 -5.69 14.46
CA LEU A 37 -6.63 -4.66 13.89
C LEU A 37 -7.32 -3.29 13.76
N MET A 38 -8.66 -3.27 13.67
CA MET A 38 -9.43 -2.03 13.62
C MET A 38 -9.35 -1.26 14.93
N GLU A 39 -9.25 -1.96 16.06
CA GLU A 39 -9.13 -1.38 17.40
C GLU A 39 -7.67 -1.18 17.81
N GLU A 40 -6.77 -2.03 17.33
CA GLU A 40 -5.36 -2.04 17.71
C GLU A 40 -4.65 -0.75 17.28
N LEU A 41 -4.83 -0.32 16.04
CA LEU A 41 -4.18 0.89 15.53
C LEU A 41 -4.57 2.16 16.32
N PRO A 42 -5.86 2.46 16.56
CA PRO A 42 -6.24 3.59 17.43
C PRO A 42 -5.68 3.50 18.85
N ALA A 43 -5.62 2.29 19.44
CA ALA A 43 -5.05 2.08 20.77
C ALA A 43 -3.54 2.33 20.78
N ARG A 44 -2.82 1.87 19.76
CA ARG A 44 -1.38 2.09 19.58
C ARG A 44 -1.06 3.58 19.41
N LEU A 45 -1.85 4.30 18.62
CA LEU A 45 -1.66 5.73 18.38
C LEU A 45 -1.83 6.60 19.64
N LYS A 46 -2.53 6.12 20.68
CA LYS A 46 -2.56 6.77 22.01
C LYS A 46 -1.21 6.70 22.74
N GLN A 47 -0.34 5.76 22.36
CA GLN A 47 0.98 5.59 22.95
C GLN A 47 2.08 6.34 22.17
N GLY A 48 1.78 6.77 20.95
CA GLY A 48 2.69 7.51 20.08
C GLY A 48 2.46 7.21 18.60
N PRO A 49 3.16 7.91 17.72
CA PRO A 49 3.03 7.72 16.29
C PRO A 49 3.55 6.35 15.83
N VAL A 50 3.00 5.88 14.72
CA VAL A 50 3.46 4.65 14.04
C VAL A 50 4.15 5.03 12.75
N THR A 51 5.36 4.53 12.55
CA THR A 51 6.25 4.94 11.46
C THR A 51 6.58 3.78 10.56
N PHE A 52 6.56 4.03 9.26
CA PHE A 52 6.95 3.08 8.22
C PHE A 52 7.98 3.71 7.29
N ARG A 53 9.00 2.94 6.92
CA ARG A 53 9.88 3.29 5.81
C ARG A 53 9.21 2.91 4.50
N PHE A 54 9.05 3.88 3.63
CA PHE A 54 8.51 3.69 2.30
C PHE A 54 9.66 3.47 1.33
N LYS A 55 9.69 2.30 0.70
CA LYS A 55 10.76 1.90 -0.22
C LYS A 55 10.20 1.46 -1.56
N ALA A 56 11.01 1.57 -2.59
CA ALA A 56 10.80 0.99 -3.90
C ALA A 56 11.83 -0.12 -4.15
N GLN A 57 11.34 -1.33 -4.42
CA GLN A 57 12.13 -2.42 -4.96
C GLN A 57 12.22 -2.21 -6.47
N LEU A 58 13.43 -2.16 -7.02
CA LEU A 58 13.66 -1.95 -8.46
C LEU A 58 13.71 -3.28 -9.19
N ALA A 59 12.96 -3.39 -10.28
CA ALA A 59 13.01 -4.55 -11.15
C ALA A 59 14.38 -4.67 -11.83
N ALA A 60 14.83 -5.89 -12.03
CA ALA A 60 15.94 -6.24 -12.92
C ALA A 60 15.43 -6.92 -14.20
N ALA A 61 16.32 -7.16 -15.14
CA ALA A 61 15.99 -7.86 -16.36
C ALA A 61 15.40 -9.26 -16.07
N GLY A 62 14.27 -9.56 -16.68
CA GLY A 62 13.55 -10.82 -16.50
C GLY A 62 12.52 -10.83 -15.38
N ASP A 63 12.44 -9.78 -14.54
CA ASP A 63 11.41 -9.67 -13.54
C ASP A 63 10.03 -9.40 -14.19
N SER A 64 9.00 -10.14 -13.75
CA SER A 64 7.66 -9.96 -14.28
C SER A 64 7.05 -8.64 -13.84
N THR A 65 6.58 -7.83 -14.80
CA THR A 65 5.83 -6.59 -14.54
C THR A 65 4.34 -6.75 -14.78
N ARG A 66 3.95 -7.84 -15.47
CA ARG A 66 2.57 -8.14 -15.85
C ARG A 66 1.84 -9.04 -14.86
N ASP A 67 2.54 -9.99 -14.26
CA ASP A 67 1.97 -10.97 -13.35
C ASP A 67 2.26 -10.58 -11.88
N PRO A 68 1.27 -10.01 -11.16
CA PRO A 68 1.47 -9.57 -9.78
C PRO A 68 1.66 -10.72 -8.79
N SER A 69 1.31 -11.95 -9.16
CA SER A 69 1.48 -13.13 -8.31
C SER A 69 2.92 -13.63 -8.25
N LYS A 70 3.76 -13.24 -9.21
CA LYS A 70 5.18 -13.62 -9.24
C LYS A 70 6.00 -12.69 -8.35
N PRO A 71 6.58 -13.17 -7.24
CA PRO A 71 7.49 -12.37 -6.44
C PRO A 71 8.76 -12.06 -7.24
N TRP A 72 9.33 -10.88 -6.99
CA TRP A 72 10.70 -10.60 -7.42
C TRP A 72 11.68 -11.13 -6.37
N PRO A 73 12.90 -11.49 -6.76
CA PRO A 73 13.94 -11.90 -5.80
C PRO A 73 14.19 -10.86 -4.71
N ASP A 74 14.46 -11.33 -3.50
CA ASP A 74 14.64 -10.47 -2.32
C ASP A 74 15.93 -9.63 -2.38
N ASP A 75 16.89 -10.03 -3.20
CA ASP A 75 18.17 -9.32 -3.43
C ASP A 75 18.05 -8.11 -4.38
N ARG A 76 16.86 -7.82 -4.88
CA ARG A 76 16.64 -6.65 -5.73
C ARG A 76 16.92 -5.36 -4.96
N LYS A 77 17.52 -4.39 -5.67
CA LYS A 77 17.86 -3.09 -5.09
C LYS A 77 16.62 -2.43 -4.48
N LEU A 78 16.74 -2.03 -3.22
CA LEU A 78 15.75 -1.22 -2.51
C LEU A 78 16.23 0.24 -2.47
N VAL A 79 15.35 1.16 -2.84
CA VAL A 79 15.57 2.60 -2.73
C VAL A 79 14.58 3.16 -1.73
N GLU A 80 15.05 3.90 -0.74
CA GLU A 80 14.19 4.59 0.20
C GLU A 80 13.58 5.82 -0.47
N LEU A 81 12.26 5.93 -0.42
CA LEU A 81 11.50 7.05 -0.96
C LEU A 81 11.11 8.07 0.11
N GLY A 82 11.01 7.61 1.37
CA GLY A 82 10.65 8.47 2.49
C GLY A 82 10.12 7.68 3.68
N VAL A 83 9.50 8.41 4.60
CA VAL A 83 8.92 7.89 5.83
C VAL A 83 7.45 8.28 5.88
N LEU A 84 6.58 7.30 6.13
CA LEU A 84 5.18 7.52 6.45
C LEU A 84 5.00 7.48 7.97
N THR A 85 4.47 8.55 8.54
CA THR A 85 4.11 8.62 9.95
C THR A 85 2.60 8.73 10.10
N ILE A 86 2.01 7.82 10.86
CA ILE A 86 0.61 7.89 11.27
C ILE A 86 0.62 8.39 12.71
N ASP A 87 0.09 9.57 12.94
CA ASP A 87 0.13 10.24 14.24
C ASP A 87 -1.24 10.27 14.94
N LYS A 88 -2.32 10.14 14.18
CA LYS A 88 -3.67 10.27 14.71
C LYS A 88 -4.68 9.40 13.98
N ALA A 89 -5.58 8.76 14.72
CA ALA A 89 -6.76 8.13 14.17
C ALA A 89 -7.88 9.17 13.94
N VAL A 90 -8.62 9.02 12.85
CA VAL A 90 -9.79 9.86 12.55
C VAL A 90 -10.93 9.47 13.47
N THR A 91 -11.57 10.45 14.11
CA THR A 91 -12.63 10.22 15.12
C THR A 91 -13.83 9.49 14.54
N ASN A 92 -14.26 9.83 13.33
CA ASN A 92 -15.34 9.16 12.59
C ASN A 92 -14.79 8.58 11.29
N SER A 93 -14.03 7.50 11.42
CA SER A 93 -13.36 6.85 10.30
C SER A 93 -14.36 6.33 9.26
N GLU A 94 -15.50 5.81 9.67
CA GLU A 94 -16.53 5.28 8.77
C GLU A 94 -17.08 6.38 7.86
N GLU A 95 -17.44 7.53 8.40
CA GLU A 95 -17.94 8.65 7.61
C GLU A 95 -16.85 9.27 6.74
N ALA A 96 -15.63 9.39 7.24
CA ALA A 96 -14.51 9.90 6.48
C ALA A 96 -14.19 9.00 5.26
N GLN A 97 -14.25 7.67 5.42
CA GLN A 97 -13.98 6.71 4.35
C GLN A 97 -15.02 6.75 3.22
N LYS A 98 -16.27 7.12 3.50
CA LYS A 98 -17.31 7.23 2.45
C LYS A 98 -16.88 8.18 1.33
N LYS A 99 -16.17 9.24 1.65
CA LYS A 99 -15.74 10.30 0.72
C LYS A 99 -14.42 9.99 -0.01
N LEU A 100 -13.75 8.89 0.36
CA LEU A 100 -12.44 8.55 -0.21
C LEU A 100 -12.59 7.56 -1.35
N LEU A 101 -11.94 7.87 -2.47
CA LEU A 101 -11.78 6.99 -3.61
C LEU A 101 -10.32 6.98 -4.03
N PHE A 102 -9.66 5.82 -3.86
CA PHE A 102 -8.29 5.61 -4.29
C PHE A 102 -8.28 4.71 -5.52
N LEU A 103 -8.03 5.29 -6.69
CA LEU A 103 -7.90 4.55 -7.94
C LEU A 103 -6.43 4.24 -8.20
N PRO A 104 -6.04 2.96 -8.29
CA PRO A 104 -4.64 2.58 -8.54
C PRO A 104 -4.07 3.13 -9.85
N GLY A 105 -4.92 3.40 -10.84
CA GLY A 105 -4.51 4.00 -12.11
C GLY A 105 -4.49 5.53 -12.13
N GLN A 106 -4.94 6.20 -11.07
CA GLN A 106 -4.83 7.66 -10.96
C GLN A 106 -3.45 8.02 -10.42
N LEU A 107 -2.54 8.30 -11.32
CA LEU A 107 -1.11 8.48 -11.06
C LEU A 107 -0.71 9.95 -11.25
N THR A 108 0.38 10.35 -10.62
CA THR A 108 1.00 11.66 -10.78
C THR A 108 2.09 11.62 -11.85
N ASP A 109 2.54 12.80 -12.31
CA ASP A 109 3.64 12.93 -13.27
C ASP A 109 4.88 12.17 -12.79
N GLY A 110 5.57 11.50 -13.73
CA GLY A 110 6.72 10.66 -13.45
C GLY A 110 6.38 9.25 -12.95
N ILE A 111 5.08 8.92 -12.83
CA ILE A 111 4.62 7.55 -12.51
C ILE A 111 3.64 7.10 -13.59
N GLU A 112 3.90 5.97 -14.21
CA GLU A 112 3.03 5.35 -15.20
C GLU A 112 2.54 3.98 -14.75
N GLN A 113 1.39 3.57 -15.28
CA GLN A 113 0.86 2.23 -15.06
C GLN A 113 1.77 1.18 -15.73
N SER A 114 1.92 0.04 -15.11
CA SER A 114 2.53 -1.13 -15.72
C SER A 114 1.53 -1.86 -16.62
N ASP A 115 1.99 -2.91 -17.27
CA ASP A 115 1.16 -3.83 -18.08
C ASP A 115 0.39 -4.87 -17.25
N ASP A 116 0.31 -4.69 -15.92
CA ASP A 116 -0.48 -5.51 -15.01
C ASP A 116 -1.99 -5.25 -15.22
N PRO A 117 -2.74 -6.24 -15.75
CA PRO A 117 -4.17 -6.06 -16.05
C PRO A 117 -5.04 -5.89 -14.79
N MET A 118 -4.52 -6.27 -13.62
CA MET A 118 -5.25 -6.12 -12.35
C MET A 118 -5.46 -4.65 -11.95
N ILE A 119 -4.67 -3.74 -12.47
CA ILE A 119 -4.83 -2.30 -12.18
C ILE A 119 -6.17 -1.81 -12.72
N ASP A 120 -6.51 -2.14 -13.96
CA ASP A 120 -7.79 -1.73 -14.58
C ASP A 120 -9.00 -2.41 -13.92
N VAL A 121 -8.89 -3.69 -13.59
CA VAL A 121 -9.92 -4.42 -12.84
C VAL A 121 -10.19 -3.75 -11.49
N ARG A 122 -9.14 -3.36 -10.78
CA ARG A 122 -9.25 -2.67 -9.48
C ARG A 122 -9.83 -1.26 -9.63
N ASN A 123 -9.48 -0.51 -10.66
CA ASN A 123 -10.06 0.80 -10.93
C ASN A 123 -11.58 0.69 -11.08
N GLY A 124 -12.07 -0.27 -11.88
CA GLY A 124 -13.49 -0.52 -12.06
C GLY A 124 -14.20 -0.94 -10.77
N ALA A 125 -13.62 -1.89 -10.04
CA ALA A 125 -14.20 -2.39 -8.79
C ALA A 125 -14.29 -1.28 -7.72
N TYR A 126 -13.26 -0.43 -7.60
CA TYR A 126 -13.24 0.66 -6.61
C TYR A 126 -14.21 1.78 -6.97
N ALA A 127 -14.36 2.11 -8.25
CA ALA A 127 -15.36 3.07 -8.70
C ALA A 127 -16.79 2.60 -8.38
N ILE A 128 -17.12 1.32 -8.65
CA ILE A 128 -18.40 0.71 -8.30
C ILE A 128 -18.61 0.70 -6.78
N SER A 129 -17.59 0.33 -6.01
CA SER A 129 -17.68 0.33 -4.55
C SER A 129 -17.93 1.73 -4.01
N PHE A 130 -17.29 2.74 -4.58
CA PHE A 130 -17.51 4.15 -4.19
C PHE A 130 -18.94 4.60 -4.47
N SER A 131 -19.48 4.33 -5.67
CA SER A 131 -20.85 4.71 -6.02
C SER A 131 -21.90 4.04 -5.12
N ARG A 132 -21.66 2.79 -4.67
CA ARG A 132 -22.55 2.08 -3.74
C ARG A 132 -22.53 2.68 -2.33
N ARG A 133 -21.43 3.30 -1.91
CA ARG A 133 -21.32 3.97 -0.61
C ARG A 133 -21.88 5.40 -0.63
N ASN A 134 -22.08 5.95 -1.81
CA ASN A 134 -22.58 7.32 -2.05
C ASN A 134 -23.71 7.26 -3.09
N PRO A 135 -24.88 6.68 -2.72
CA PRO A 135 -26.03 6.54 -3.63
C PRO A 135 -26.66 7.87 -3.99
#